data_211e05cf99adc4dc7e0b553fc6bd343c
#
_entry.id   211e05cf99adc4dc7e0b553fc6bd343c
#
_cell.length_a   1.000
_cell.length_b   1.000
_cell.length_c   1.000
_cell.angle_alpha   90.00
_cell.angle_beta   90.00
_cell.angle_gamma   90.00
#
_symmetry.space_group_name_H-M   'P 1'
#
loop_
_entity.id
_entity.type
_entity.pdbx_description
1 polymer ?
#
loop_
_entity_poly.entity_id
_entity_poly.type
_entity_poly.pdbx_seq_one_letter_code
_entity_poly.pdbx_strand_id
1 'polypeptide(L)'
;MPTIRVENKSDDDIIVLLDGKEYDVADGESIVAENAEKGEHTLKVHRKRIPKETADKSAAQSGPDIAKAADAKPGSHIQLDTAFSFETISSKAIISIVSDVESVETLHEDVLFVRYRTDCSGAKISSVKDRFANAAIKRSYLKKQLLGAFLPVGLIGIITFVLGAVCLFLNAGGYSLKIASNEITLPYSLLIEAGGTCILTYFIVTVSKIKKRAKVLWRK
;
A
#
# COMPACT_ATOMS: atom_id res chain seq x y z
N MET A 1 21.34 28.13 -18.22
CA MET A 1 20.16 27.29 -18.02
C MET A 1 20.56 26.15 -17.10
N PRO A 2 19.74 25.76 -16.12
CA PRO A 2 20.07 24.67 -15.22
C PRO A 2 20.07 23.33 -15.96
N THR A 3 20.87 22.42 -15.46
CA THR A 3 20.98 21.03 -15.94
C THR A 3 20.46 20.13 -14.84
N ILE A 4 19.52 19.25 -15.15
CA ILE A 4 18.96 18.27 -14.23
C ILE A 4 19.53 16.90 -14.61
N ARG A 5 20.26 16.27 -13.69
CA ARG A 5 20.72 14.89 -13.82
C ARG A 5 19.89 14.00 -12.92
N VAL A 6 19.28 12.96 -13.47
CA VAL A 6 18.55 11.94 -12.72
C VAL A 6 19.36 10.65 -12.77
N GLU A 7 19.70 10.11 -11.61
CA GLU A 7 20.46 8.88 -11.42
C GLU A 7 19.55 7.78 -10.88
N ASN A 8 19.53 6.63 -11.53
CA ASN A 8 18.84 5.46 -11.02
C ASN A 8 19.76 4.65 -10.11
N LYS A 9 19.43 4.55 -8.82
CA LYS A 9 20.11 3.74 -7.79
C LYS A 9 19.10 2.82 -7.10
N SER A 10 18.08 2.37 -7.84
CA SER A 10 16.94 1.67 -7.24
C SER A 10 16.98 0.14 -7.37
N ASP A 11 18.04 -0.45 -7.86
CA ASP A 11 18.18 -1.88 -8.19
C ASP A 11 17.13 -2.40 -9.20
N ASP A 12 16.36 -1.51 -9.82
CA ASP A 12 15.31 -1.82 -10.79
C ASP A 12 15.46 -0.92 -12.02
N ASP A 13 15.11 -1.44 -13.21
CA ASP A 13 14.89 -0.59 -14.38
C ASP A 13 13.64 0.25 -14.18
N ILE A 14 13.75 1.54 -14.39
CA ILE A 14 12.68 2.51 -14.16
C ILE A 14 12.38 3.32 -15.41
N ILE A 15 11.13 3.76 -15.50
CA ILE A 15 10.68 4.77 -16.44
C ILE A 15 10.52 6.07 -15.67
N VAL A 16 11.20 7.10 -16.09
CA VAL A 16 11.19 8.43 -15.48
C VAL A 16 10.49 9.41 -16.41
N LEU A 17 9.44 10.07 -15.93
CA LEU A 17 8.81 11.19 -16.62
C LEU A 17 9.26 12.48 -15.95
N LEU A 18 10.15 13.22 -16.59
CA LEU A 18 10.58 14.55 -16.15
C LEU A 18 9.86 15.61 -17.00
N ASP A 19 9.01 16.41 -16.35
CA ASP A 19 8.18 17.44 -17.00
C ASP A 19 7.41 16.94 -18.23
N GLY A 20 6.93 15.68 -18.14
CA GLY A 20 6.17 15.02 -19.20
C GLY A 20 7.00 14.35 -20.28
N LYS A 21 8.34 14.49 -20.29
CA LYS A 21 9.22 13.71 -21.16
C LYS A 21 9.55 12.38 -20.49
N GLU A 22 9.39 11.30 -21.24
CA GLU A 22 9.66 9.94 -20.80
C GLU A 22 11.09 9.53 -21.11
N TYR A 23 11.74 8.91 -20.13
CA TYR A 23 13.09 8.38 -20.23
C TYR A 23 13.10 6.97 -19.62
N ASP A 24 13.74 6.05 -20.32
CA ASP A 24 14.01 4.70 -19.85
C ASP A 24 15.39 4.71 -19.22
N VAL A 25 15.49 4.34 -17.94
CA VAL A 25 16.74 4.44 -17.16
C VAL A 25 16.99 3.10 -16.50
N ALA A 26 18.00 2.37 -17.01
CA ALA A 26 18.38 1.11 -16.40
C ALA A 26 19.03 1.33 -15.02
N ASP A 27 19.11 0.24 -14.24
CA ASP A 27 19.80 0.30 -12.94
C ASP A 27 21.23 0.79 -13.10
N GLY A 28 21.66 1.69 -12.22
CA GLY A 28 22.99 2.34 -12.25
C GLY A 28 23.19 3.39 -13.34
N GLU A 29 22.24 3.58 -14.25
CA GLU A 29 22.31 4.58 -15.31
C GLU A 29 21.84 5.97 -14.86
N SER A 30 22.15 6.97 -15.66
CA SER A 30 21.69 8.34 -15.43
C SER A 30 21.31 9.03 -16.73
N ILE A 31 20.30 9.90 -16.64
CA ILE A 31 19.90 10.80 -17.74
C ILE A 31 20.25 12.24 -17.38
N VAL A 32 20.49 13.04 -18.41
CA VAL A 32 20.77 14.48 -18.27
C VAL A 32 19.76 15.24 -19.10
N ALA A 33 18.95 16.06 -18.44
CA ALA A 33 18.08 17.03 -19.08
C ALA A 33 18.81 18.39 -19.12
N GLU A 34 19.27 18.76 -20.29
CA GLU A 34 19.91 20.05 -20.53
C GLU A 34 18.84 21.12 -20.77
N ASN A 35 19.19 22.37 -20.42
CA ASN A 35 18.31 23.53 -20.66
C ASN A 35 16.97 23.49 -19.94
N ALA A 36 16.91 22.88 -18.73
CA ALA A 36 15.75 22.95 -17.90
C ALA A 36 15.40 24.41 -17.54
N GLU A 37 14.12 24.74 -17.49
CA GLU A 37 13.68 26.07 -17.04
C GLU A 37 13.99 26.22 -15.53
N LYS A 38 14.15 27.48 -15.06
CA LYS A 38 14.21 27.71 -13.61
C LYS A 38 12.80 27.65 -13.04
N GLY A 39 12.60 26.88 -11.98
CA GLY A 39 11.32 26.81 -11.31
C GLY A 39 10.96 25.44 -10.81
N GLU A 40 9.65 25.20 -10.70
CA GLU A 40 9.11 23.90 -10.27
C GLU A 40 9.13 22.88 -11.41
N HIS A 41 9.63 21.71 -11.08
CA HIS A 41 9.69 20.54 -11.96
C HIS A 41 8.90 19.39 -11.37
N THR A 42 8.42 18.50 -12.24
CA THR A 42 7.74 17.27 -11.85
C THR A 42 8.49 16.05 -12.33
N LEU A 43 8.80 15.14 -11.41
CA LEU A 43 9.44 13.87 -11.67
C LEU A 43 8.47 12.74 -11.28
N LYS A 44 8.08 11.88 -12.22
CA LYS A 44 7.32 10.67 -11.91
C LYS A 44 8.18 9.46 -12.20
N VAL A 45 8.18 8.52 -11.27
CA VAL A 45 8.97 7.29 -11.36
C VAL A 45 8.02 6.10 -11.39
N HIS A 46 8.18 5.26 -12.40
CA HIS A 46 7.47 4.00 -12.58
C HIS A 46 8.48 2.88 -12.75
N ARG A 47 8.19 1.72 -12.18
CA ARG A 47 8.99 0.53 -12.46
C ARG A 47 8.74 0.06 -13.90
N LYS A 48 9.80 -0.21 -14.63
CA LYS A 48 9.72 -0.82 -15.95
C LYS A 48 9.20 -2.25 -15.81
N ARG A 49 8.09 -2.56 -16.46
CA ARG A 49 7.55 -3.92 -16.46
C ARG A 49 8.30 -4.75 -17.49
N ILE A 50 9.01 -5.76 -17.04
CA ILE A 50 9.56 -6.78 -17.93
C ILE A 50 8.39 -7.64 -18.43
N PRO A 51 8.19 -7.79 -19.75
CA PRO A 51 7.20 -8.70 -20.31
C PRO A 51 7.46 -10.12 -19.77
N LYS A 52 6.41 -10.86 -19.41
CA LYS A 52 6.52 -12.20 -18.81
C LYS A 52 7.37 -13.20 -19.63
N GLU A 53 7.46 -13.03 -20.94
CA GLU A 53 8.24 -13.90 -21.83
C GLU A 53 9.76 -13.79 -21.63
N THR A 54 10.26 -12.69 -21.07
CA THR A 54 11.70 -12.51 -20.83
C THR A 54 12.12 -12.91 -19.40
N ALA A 55 11.18 -12.99 -18.48
CA ALA A 55 11.45 -13.32 -17.07
C ALA A 55 11.94 -14.76 -16.88
N ASP A 56 11.45 -15.71 -17.70
CA ASP A 56 11.88 -17.12 -17.63
C ASP A 56 13.33 -17.35 -18.12
N LYS A 57 13.89 -16.44 -18.93
CA LYS A 57 15.27 -16.53 -19.42
C LYS A 57 16.28 -15.81 -18.52
N SER A 58 15.84 -14.78 -17.77
CA SER A 58 16.71 -13.99 -16.89
C SER A 58 16.96 -14.63 -15.54
N ALA A 59 16.02 -15.49 -15.06
CA ALA A 59 16.17 -16.20 -13.79
C ALA A 59 17.32 -17.21 -13.76
N ALA A 60 17.87 -17.58 -14.91
CA ALA A 60 18.99 -18.52 -15.03
C ALA A 60 20.39 -17.87 -14.90
N GLN A 61 20.49 -16.54 -14.87
CA GLN A 61 21.78 -15.82 -14.88
C GLN A 61 22.02 -14.91 -13.65
N SER A 62 21.07 -14.77 -12.73
CA SER A 62 21.26 -13.94 -11.53
C SER A 62 21.86 -14.77 -10.38
N GLY A 63 22.98 -14.25 -9.84
CA GLY A 63 23.74 -14.85 -8.75
C GLY A 63 22.98 -14.96 -7.41
N PRO A 64 23.60 -15.62 -6.40
CA PRO A 64 22.94 -16.09 -5.18
C PRO A 64 22.42 -14.97 -4.22
N ASP A 65 22.73 -13.71 -4.44
CA ASP A 65 22.31 -12.61 -3.52
C ASP A 65 20.89 -12.08 -3.80
N ILE A 66 20.34 -12.30 -5.00
CA ILE A 66 18.95 -11.95 -5.33
C ILE A 66 17.96 -13.00 -4.81
N ALA A 67 18.42 -14.22 -4.52
CA ALA A 67 17.60 -15.30 -3.99
C ALA A 67 17.01 -15.01 -2.59
N LYS A 68 17.62 -14.14 -1.78
CA LYS A 68 17.09 -13.78 -0.45
C LYS A 68 15.86 -12.86 -0.48
N ALA A 69 15.66 -12.12 -1.58
CA ALA A 69 14.45 -11.31 -1.77
C ALA A 69 13.29 -12.12 -2.42
N ALA A 70 13.60 -13.28 -3.01
CA ALA A 70 12.62 -14.12 -3.71
C ALA A 70 11.81 -15.04 -2.78
N ASP A 71 12.23 -15.24 -1.52
CA ASP A 71 11.50 -16.04 -0.51
C ASP A 71 10.29 -15.31 0.12
N ALA A 72 10.08 -14.05 -0.19
CA ALA A 72 8.85 -13.36 0.16
C ALA A 72 7.71 -13.90 -0.73
N LYS A 73 6.71 -14.52 -0.12
CA LYS A 73 5.51 -15.05 -0.80
C LYS A 73 5.07 -14.13 -1.94
N PRO A 74 4.95 -14.64 -3.19
CA PRO A 74 4.50 -13.84 -4.32
C PRO A 74 3.09 -13.31 -4.03
N GLY A 75 2.95 -12.01 -3.76
CA GLY A 75 1.68 -11.35 -3.47
C GLY A 75 1.69 -10.35 -2.31
N SER A 76 2.76 -10.28 -1.51
CA SER A 76 2.88 -9.33 -0.40
C SER A 76 3.48 -7.97 -0.80
N HIS A 77 4.14 -7.88 -1.95
CA HIS A 77 4.75 -6.64 -2.43
C HIS A 77 3.79 -5.85 -3.33
N ILE A 78 3.53 -4.60 -2.97
CA ILE A 78 2.73 -3.68 -3.77
C ILE A 78 3.61 -2.57 -4.29
N GLN A 79 3.85 -2.57 -5.59
CA GLN A 79 4.59 -1.52 -6.26
C GLN A 79 3.74 -0.25 -6.36
N LEU A 80 4.30 0.86 -5.92
CA LEU A 80 3.73 2.21 -6.06
C LEU A 80 4.50 3.00 -7.11
N ASP A 81 3.80 3.84 -7.83
CA ASP A 81 4.40 4.90 -8.64
C ASP A 81 4.59 6.12 -7.74
N THR A 82 5.75 6.75 -7.79
CA THR A 82 6.05 7.91 -6.96
C THR A 82 6.21 9.15 -7.84
N ALA A 83 5.54 10.23 -7.48
CA ALA A 83 5.65 11.53 -8.13
C ALA A 83 6.28 12.54 -7.15
N PHE A 84 7.32 13.21 -7.61
CA PHE A 84 8.02 14.26 -6.88
C PHE A 84 7.76 15.61 -7.55
N SER A 85 7.52 16.65 -6.76
CA SER A 85 7.65 18.03 -7.24
C SER A 85 8.88 18.63 -6.56
N PHE A 86 9.73 19.29 -7.32
CA PHE A 86 10.96 19.89 -6.81
C PHE A 86 11.26 21.20 -7.52
N GLU A 87 12.01 22.05 -6.86
CA GLU A 87 12.49 23.32 -7.38
C GLU A 87 14.01 23.26 -7.54
N THR A 88 14.52 23.69 -8.70
CA THR A 88 15.95 23.80 -8.94
C THR A 88 16.51 25.04 -8.27
N ILE A 89 17.48 24.86 -7.36
CA ILE A 89 18.13 25.95 -6.62
C ILE A 89 19.45 26.36 -7.29
N SER A 90 20.14 25.39 -7.89
CA SER A 90 21.46 25.62 -8.50
C SER A 90 21.44 25.40 -10.02
N SER A 91 22.54 25.80 -10.68
CA SER A 91 22.74 25.52 -12.12
C SER A 91 22.90 24.03 -12.45
N LYS A 92 23.22 23.21 -11.46
CA LYS A 92 23.24 21.75 -11.57
C LYS A 92 22.42 21.15 -10.45
N ALA A 93 21.38 20.39 -10.81
CA ALA A 93 20.57 19.60 -9.91
C ALA A 93 20.85 18.10 -10.17
N ILE A 94 21.14 17.35 -9.13
CA ILE A 94 21.33 15.90 -9.19
C ILE A 94 20.23 15.28 -8.34
N ILE A 95 19.45 14.37 -8.91
CA ILE A 95 18.37 13.65 -8.25
C ILE A 95 18.70 12.17 -8.34
N SER A 96 19.05 11.55 -7.21
CA SER A 96 19.29 10.11 -7.13
C SER A 96 18.02 9.42 -6.67
N ILE A 97 17.53 8.45 -7.45
CA ILE A 97 16.32 7.66 -7.16
C ILE A 97 16.76 6.35 -6.52
N VAL A 98 16.19 6.04 -5.36
CA VAL A 98 16.46 4.81 -4.59
C VAL A 98 15.15 4.11 -4.31
N SER A 99 15.13 2.78 -4.36
CA SER A 99 13.96 2.01 -3.90
C SER A 99 13.87 2.04 -2.37
N ASP A 100 12.66 2.22 -1.85
CA ASP A 100 12.35 2.21 -0.43
C ASP A 100 11.18 1.26 -0.17
N VAL A 101 11.31 0.40 0.83
CA VAL A 101 10.30 -0.60 1.18
C VAL A 101 9.67 -0.24 2.51
N GLU A 102 8.39 0.13 2.50
CA GLU A 102 7.61 0.40 3.69
C GLU A 102 6.75 -0.82 4.05
N SER A 103 7.01 -1.41 5.21
CA SER A 103 6.13 -2.43 5.78
C SER A 103 4.95 -1.77 6.48
N VAL A 104 3.75 -2.25 6.17
CA VAL A 104 2.53 -1.81 6.81
C VAL A 104 1.85 -3.00 7.43
N GLU A 105 1.84 -3.01 8.76
CA GLU A 105 1.10 -3.98 9.53
C GLU A 105 -0.39 -3.95 9.18
N THR A 106 -0.93 -5.12 8.93
CA THR A 106 -2.36 -5.32 8.73
C THR A 106 -2.85 -6.46 9.61
N LEU A 107 -4.15 -6.64 9.72
CA LEU A 107 -4.76 -7.68 10.57
C LEU A 107 -4.36 -9.11 10.19
N HIS A 108 -3.80 -9.33 9.01
CA HIS A 108 -3.55 -10.68 8.49
C HIS A 108 -2.11 -10.92 8.05
N GLU A 109 -1.52 -9.96 7.38
CA GLU A 109 -0.17 -10.05 6.82
C GLU A 109 0.40 -8.64 6.68
N ASP A 110 1.69 -8.51 6.89
CA ASP A 110 2.39 -7.28 6.56
C ASP A 110 2.38 -7.09 5.05
N VAL A 111 1.92 -5.93 4.63
CA VAL A 111 1.94 -5.53 3.22
C VAL A 111 3.15 -4.64 3.02
N LEU A 112 4.04 -5.10 2.14
CA LEU A 112 5.22 -4.34 1.75
C LEU A 112 4.87 -3.43 0.57
N PHE A 113 4.95 -2.13 0.78
CA PHE A 113 4.86 -1.15 -0.29
C PHE A 113 6.27 -0.82 -0.77
N VAL A 114 6.53 -1.07 -2.04
CA VAL A 114 7.76 -0.64 -2.70
C VAL A 114 7.49 0.69 -3.37
N ARG A 115 8.17 1.72 -2.94
CA ARG A 115 8.09 3.09 -3.46
C ARG A 115 9.49 3.61 -3.80
N TYR A 116 9.54 4.75 -4.45
CA TYR A 116 10.81 5.41 -4.73
C TYR A 116 11.03 6.60 -3.80
N ARG A 117 12.26 6.73 -3.36
CA ARG A 117 12.75 7.88 -2.60
C ARG A 117 13.79 8.60 -3.43
N THR A 118 13.92 9.91 -3.24
CA THR A 118 14.91 10.70 -3.94
C THR A 118 15.82 11.44 -2.96
N ASP A 119 17.10 11.37 -3.22
CA ASP A 119 18.10 12.24 -2.62
C ASP A 119 18.49 13.33 -3.64
N CYS A 120 18.36 14.59 -3.25
CA CYS A 120 18.56 15.71 -4.14
C CYS A 120 19.76 16.57 -3.71
N SER A 121 20.61 16.91 -4.68
CA SER A 121 21.65 17.93 -4.54
C SER A 121 21.39 19.05 -5.55
N GLY A 122 21.35 20.29 -5.09
CA GLY A 122 21.06 21.44 -5.96
C GLY A 122 19.57 21.62 -6.33
N ALA A 123 18.69 20.84 -5.72
CA ALA A 123 17.24 20.97 -5.83
C ALA A 123 16.58 20.77 -4.46
N LYS A 124 15.37 21.32 -4.28
CA LYS A 124 14.55 21.16 -3.07
C LYS A 124 13.25 20.48 -3.42
N ILE A 125 12.96 19.36 -2.76
CA ILE A 125 11.69 18.65 -2.91
C ILE A 125 10.60 19.46 -2.22
N SER A 126 9.53 19.80 -2.94
CA SER A 126 8.34 20.50 -2.44
C SER A 126 7.22 19.54 -2.07
N SER A 127 7.06 18.42 -2.81
CA SER A 127 6.06 17.40 -2.48
C SER A 127 6.44 16.02 -3.00
N VAL A 128 5.96 14.97 -2.29
CA VAL A 128 6.06 13.57 -2.69
C VAL A 128 4.66 12.96 -2.66
N LYS A 129 4.28 12.24 -3.71
CA LYS A 129 2.97 11.58 -3.82
C LYS A 129 3.13 10.17 -4.35
N ASP A 130 2.77 9.19 -3.52
CA ASP A 130 2.73 7.79 -3.92
C ASP A 130 1.34 7.41 -4.45
N ARG A 131 1.31 6.54 -5.46
CA ARG A 131 0.06 6.08 -6.09
C ARG A 131 0.15 4.61 -6.46
N PHE A 132 -0.99 3.93 -6.47
CA PHE A 132 -1.06 2.60 -7.08
C PHE A 132 -0.76 2.69 -8.58
N ALA A 133 0.13 1.83 -9.05
CA ALA A 133 0.54 1.78 -10.45
C ALA A 133 -0.65 1.53 -11.41
N ASN A 134 -1.71 0.83 -10.95
CA ASN A 134 -2.94 0.67 -11.73
C ASN A 134 -4.16 0.29 -10.86
N ALA A 135 -5.35 0.37 -11.47
CA ALA A 135 -6.62 0.05 -10.81
C ALA A 135 -6.74 -1.43 -10.39
N ALA A 136 -6.07 -2.35 -11.09
CA ALA A 136 -6.10 -3.78 -10.76
C ALA A 136 -5.34 -4.05 -9.46
N ILE A 137 -4.16 -3.44 -9.28
CA ILE A 137 -3.36 -3.51 -8.04
C ILE A 137 -4.18 -2.95 -6.87
N LYS A 138 -4.80 -1.78 -7.05
CA LYS A 138 -5.68 -1.19 -6.04
C LYS A 138 -6.84 -2.12 -5.65
N ARG A 139 -7.53 -2.72 -6.63
CA ARG A 139 -8.63 -3.65 -6.39
C ARG A 139 -8.17 -4.90 -5.66
N SER A 140 -7.03 -5.45 -6.07
CA SER A 140 -6.42 -6.63 -5.42
C SER A 140 -6.06 -6.33 -3.96
N TYR A 141 -5.41 -5.18 -3.70
CA TYR A 141 -5.13 -4.70 -2.35
C TYR A 141 -6.39 -4.59 -1.50
N LEU A 142 -7.42 -3.87 -2.00
CA LEU A 142 -8.67 -3.71 -1.28
C LEU A 142 -9.36 -5.04 -1.01
N LYS A 143 -9.43 -5.93 -2.01
CA LYS A 143 -10.04 -7.25 -1.86
C LYS A 143 -9.33 -8.06 -0.78
N LYS A 144 -7.99 -8.14 -0.83
CA LYS A 144 -7.19 -8.90 0.14
C LYS A 144 -7.36 -8.35 1.55
N GLN A 145 -7.26 -7.03 1.73
CA GLN A 145 -7.38 -6.37 3.03
C GLN A 145 -8.79 -6.46 3.63
N LEU A 146 -9.82 -6.23 2.80
CA LEU A 146 -11.20 -6.31 3.27
C LEU A 146 -11.60 -7.75 3.60
N LEU A 147 -11.20 -8.72 2.79
CA LEU A 147 -11.49 -10.12 3.05
C LEU A 147 -10.77 -10.60 4.33
N GLY A 148 -9.51 -10.21 4.49
CA GLY A 148 -8.72 -10.50 5.68
C GLY A 148 -9.31 -9.90 6.96
N ALA A 149 -9.88 -8.70 6.91
CA ALA A 149 -10.56 -8.10 8.03
C ALA A 149 -11.96 -8.71 8.27
N PHE A 150 -12.68 -9.05 7.20
CA PHE A 150 -14.05 -9.58 7.30
C PHE A 150 -14.09 -10.97 7.92
N LEU A 151 -13.24 -11.91 7.48
CA LEU A 151 -13.29 -13.28 7.95
C LEU A 151 -13.09 -13.42 9.47
N PRO A 152 -12.01 -12.89 10.10
CA PRO A 152 -11.79 -13.11 11.52
C PRO A 152 -12.61 -12.15 12.41
N VAL A 153 -12.75 -10.89 12.06
CA VAL A 153 -13.31 -9.86 12.94
C VAL A 153 -14.75 -9.54 12.59
N GLY A 154 -15.04 -9.35 11.30
CA GLY A 154 -16.38 -8.97 10.84
C GLY A 154 -17.41 -10.07 11.07
N LEU A 155 -17.06 -11.31 10.73
CA LEU A 155 -17.96 -12.45 10.88
C LEU A 155 -18.25 -12.74 12.36
N ILE A 156 -17.21 -12.78 13.20
CA ILE A 156 -17.38 -12.97 14.65
C ILE A 156 -18.24 -11.86 15.24
N GLY A 157 -17.96 -10.59 14.88
CA GLY A 157 -18.73 -9.45 15.36
C GLY A 157 -20.21 -9.53 14.98
N ILE A 158 -20.53 -9.92 13.73
CA ILE A 158 -21.91 -10.10 13.28
C ILE A 158 -22.61 -11.21 14.05
N ILE A 159 -21.97 -12.38 14.18
CA ILE A 159 -22.54 -13.53 14.89
C ILE A 159 -22.81 -13.17 16.35
N THR A 160 -21.83 -12.56 17.03
CA THR A 160 -21.98 -12.17 18.44
C THR A 160 -23.06 -11.12 18.63
N PHE A 161 -23.14 -10.13 17.75
CA PHE A 161 -24.19 -9.10 17.78
C PHE A 161 -25.57 -9.69 17.58
N VAL A 162 -25.77 -10.52 16.55
CA VAL A 162 -27.06 -11.17 16.28
C VAL A 162 -27.47 -12.08 17.42
N LEU A 163 -26.53 -12.86 17.98
CA LEU A 163 -26.79 -13.72 19.11
C LEU A 163 -27.23 -12.90 20.34
N GLY A 164 -26.53 -11.80 20.64
CA GLY A 164 -26.87 -10.88 21.72
C GLY A 164 -28.26 -10.29 21.55
N ALA A 165 -28.59 -9.79 20.36
CA ALA A 165 -29.93 -9.24 20.05
C ALA A 165 -31.03 -10.28 20.20
N VAL A 166 -30.82 -11.52 19.71
CA VAL A 166 -31.80 -12.62 19.87
C VAL A 166 -32.00 -12.95 21.36
N CYS A 167 -30.89 -13.07 22.12
CA CYS A 167 -31.00 -13.34 23.56
C CYS A 167 -31.75 -12.23 24.32
N LEU A 168 -31.50 -10.96 23.99
CA LEU A 168 -32.21 -9.82 24.58
C LEU A 168 -33.71 -9.88 24.27
N PHE A 169 -34.04 -10.15 23.00
CA PHE A 169 -35.45 -10.25 22.58
C PHE A 169 -36.20 -11.38 23.32
N LEU A 170 -35.59 -12.57 23.44
CA LEU A 170 -36.15 -13.69 24.15
C LEU A 170 -36.32 -13.38 25.65
N ASN A 171 -35.31 -12.82 26.29
CA ASN A 171 -35.38 -12.43 27.71
C ASN A 171 -36.46 -11.36 27.95
N ALA A 172 -36.67 -10.40 27.04
CA ALA A 172 -37.75 -9.43 27.12
C ALA A 172 -39.11 -10.07 27.00
N GLY A 173 -39.23 -11.18 26.24
CA GLY A 173 -40.44 -12.00 26.13
C GLY A 173 -40.67 -13.00 27.28
N GLY A 174 -39.78 -13.02 28.29
CA GLY A 174 -39.87 -13.97 29.41
C GLY A 174 -39.31 -15.37 29.09
N TYR A 175 -38.65 -15.53 27.94
CA TYR A 175 -37.97 -16.78 27.56
C TYR A 175 -36.49 -16.71 27.86
N SER A 176 -35.90 -17.80 28.39
CA SER A 176 -34.46 -17.90 28.54
C SER A 176 -33.87 -18.88 27.53
N LEU A 177 -32.76 -18.48 26.91
CA LEU A 177 -32.01 -19.37 26.01
C LEU A 177 -31.01 -20.19 26.86
N LYS A 178 -30.98 -21.52 26.68
CA LYS A 178 -30.00 -22.41 27.30
C LYS A 178 -28.94 -22.80 26.31
N ILE A 179 -27.68 -22.51 26.62
CA ILE A 179 -26.50 -22.97 25.85
C ILE A 179 -25.66 -23.83 26.77
N ALA A 180 -25.42 -25.08 26.37
CA ALA A 180 -24.60 -26.03 27.13
C ALA A 180 -24.93 -26.10 28.62
N SER A 181 -26.19 -26.28 28.97
CA SER A 181 -26.74 -26.35 30.32
C SER A 181 -26.78 -25.04 31.14
N ASN A 182 -26.27 -23.96 30.61
CA ASN A 182 -26.33 -22.64 31.27
C ASN A 182 -27.45 -21.79 30.70
N GLU A 183 -28.24 -21.19 31.58
CA GLU A 183 -29.25 -20.19 31.19
C GLU A 183 -28.60 -18.83 30.91
N ILE A 184 -28.84 -18.27 29.72
CA ILE A 184 -28.44 -16.91 29.40
C ILE A 184 -29.43 -15.94 29.98
N THR A 185 -29.07 -15.39 31.14
CA THR A 185 -29.86 -14.36 31.81
C THR A 185 -29.71 -12.98 31.17
N LEU A 186 -30.57 -12.03 31.51
CA LEU A 186 -30.54 -10.66 30.97
C LEU A 186 -29.15 -9.98 31.07
N PRO A 187 -28.39 -10.05 32.18
CA PRO A 187 -27.07 -9.48 32.27
C PRO A 187 -26.08 -10.08 31.26
N TYR A 188 -26.10 -11.40 31.04
CA TYR A 188 -25.24 -12.07 30.05
C TYR A 188 -25.63 -11.69 28.62
N SER A 189 -26.94 -11.53 28.30
CA SER A 189 -27.40 -11.05 27.00
C SER A 189 -26.86 -9.65 26.69
N LEU A 190 -26.89 -8.75 27.69
CA LEU A 190 -26.32 -7.40 27.56
C LEU A 190 -24.83 -7.40 27.35
N LEU A 191 -24.07 -8.27 28.02
CA LEU A 191 -22.64 -8.42 27.84
C LEU A 191 -22.29 -8.92 26.41
N ILE A 192 -23.04 -9.90 25.90
CA ILE A 192 -22.85 -10.43 24.55
C ILE A 192 -23.12 -9.34 23.50
N GLU A 193 -24.23 -8.59 23.67
CA GLU A 193 -24.60 -7.49 22.77
C GLU A 193 -23.54 -6.37 22.78
N ALA A 194 -23.10 -5.95 23.96
CA ALA A 194 -22.04 -4.95 24.11
C ALA A 194 -20.72 -5.41 23.47
N GLY A 195 -20.34 -6.68 23.67
CA GLY A 195 -19.17 -7.28 23.05
C GLY A 195 -19.27 -7.30 21.52
N GLY A 196 -20.43 -7.73 20.98
CA GLY A 196 -20.70 -7.72 19.54
C GLY A 196 -20.63 -6.32 18.95
N THR A 197 -21.23 -5.34 19.62
CA THR A 197 -21.19 -3.92 19.22
C THR A 197 -19.74 -3.37 19.20
N CYS A 198 -18.94 -3.68 20.19
CA CYS A 198 -17.52 -3.27 20.24
C CYS A 198 -16.72 -3.87 19.06
N ILE A 199 -16.89 -5.16 18.78
CA ILE A 199 -16.19 -5.86 17.68
C ILE A 199 -16.62 -5.27 16.34
N LEU A 200 -17.93 -5.04 16.12
CA LEU A 200 -18.43 -4.41 14.89
C LEU A 200 -17.93 -2.99 14.71
N THR A 201 -17.88 -2.20 15.78
CA THR A 201 -17.34 -0.84 15.74
C THR A 201 -15.87 -0.86 15.33
N TYR A 202 -15.07 -1.75 15.93
CA TYR A 202 -13.66 -1.94 15.55
C TYR A 202 -13.53 -2.33 14.09
N PHE A 203 -14.35 -3.25 13.60
CA PHE A 203 -14.37 -3.66 12.20
C PHE A 203 -14.69 -2.49 11.26
N ILE A 204 -15.75 -1.71 11.55
CA ILE A 204 -16.12 -0.54 10.74
C ILE A 204 -14.99 0.48 10.68
N VAL A 205 -14.34 0.77 11.81
CA VAL A 205 -13.19 1.69 11.88
C VAL A 205 -12.04 1.16 11.03
N THR A 206 -11.73 -0.12 11.10
CA THR A 206 -10.66 -0.76 10.33
C THR A 206 -10.94 -0.69 8.83
N VAL A 207 -12.14 -1.05 8.38
CA VAL A 207 -12.57 -0.93 6.97
C VAL A 207 -12.47 0.51 6.48
N SER A 208 -12.88 1.47 7.32
CA SER A 208 -12.80 2.89 6.99
C SER A 208 -11.35 3.37 6.81
N LYS A 209 -10.43 2.92 7.67
CA LYS A 209 -8.98 3.22 7.54
C LYS A 209 -8.40 2.64 6.25
N ILE A 210 -8.71 1.36 5.93
CA ILE A 210 -8.26 0.70 4.68
C ILE A 210 -8.74 1.48 3.45
N LYS A 211 -10.05 1.82 3.40
CA LYS A 211 -10.64 2.59 2.29
C LYS A 211 -10.02 3.99 2.17
N LYS A 212 -9.82 4.68 3.30
CA LYS A 212 -9.21 6.02 3.33
C LYS A 212 -7.78 5.98 2.78
N ARG A 213 -6.95 5.01 3.21
CA ARG A 213 -5.59 4.82 2.70
C ARG A 213 -5.57 4.54 1.21
N ALA A 214 -6.39 3.60 0.73
CA ALA A 214 -6.49 3.31 -0.70
C ALA A 214 -6.97 4.51 -1.52
N LYS A 215 -7.81 5.38 -0.95
CA LYS A 215 -8.24 6.63 -1.61
C LYS A 215 -7.11 7.64 -1.71
N VAL A 216 -6.30 7.79 -0.66
CA VAL A 216 -5.13 8.69 -0.67
C VAL A 216 -4.12 8.26 -1.73
N LEU A 217 -3.79 6.96 -1.78
CA LEU A 217 -2.86 6.40 -2.78
C LEU A 217 -3.42 6.39 -4.21
N TRP A 218 -4.71 6.69 -4.39
CA TRP A 218 -5.36 6.73 -5.72
C TRP A 218 -5.74 8.15 -6.17
N ARG A 219 -5.57 9.16 -5.35
CA ARG A 219 -5.95 10.53 -5.71
C ARG A 219 -5.09 11.04 -6.88
N LYS A 220 -5.77 11.47 -7.95
CA LYS A 220 -5.14 12.14 -9.10
C LYS A 220 -4.59 13.50 -8.73
#